data_d756468c12236367e3c16c1cbc861fcc
#
_entry.id   d756468c12236367e3c16c1cbc861fcc
#
_cell.length_a   1.000
_cell.length_b   1.000
_cell.length_c   1.000
_cell.angle_alpha   90.00
_cell.angle_beta   90.00
_cell.angle_gamma   90.00
#
_symmetry.space_group_name_H-M   'P 1'
#
loop_
_entity.id
_entity.type
_entity.pdbx_description
1 polymer ?
#
loop_
_entity_poly.entity_id
_entity_poly.type
_entity_poly.pdbx_seq_one_letter_code
_entity_poly.pdbx_strand_id
1 'polypeptide(L)'
;MKKNLLLCFAIFIYATTANSQITITGADMPQAGVSVMTATDTVNSVNLGSPSASSQSWNFSSLNPSYYNFPFYGLTSTTPYASAFLASNIYTYGPAAFYSSLYGAAPVGSQGLNKGYMYWKSDNTGLNVVGFRADSGAYSNINVLENPKELLIGAPATYGTPVFNNVSRWELPMNLNPADADTFYVVRSTKTITVDAWGSLITPFGTFPNVLREHEYTIKVDSAYGKIGAIQITALELTRDTANNYIYLANGIHYPVAIVHANKNNVIKDVEYYNGVYVGVNELVADNINISVYPNPSNGQFNIVDKQNKLMNATFQIINMLGEVIREDKINDKITLIDINNQAKGIYLLNINTSEGVIKTKLIKE
;
A
#
# COMPACT_ATOMS: atom_id res chain seq x y z
N MET A 1 23.63 68.10 -39.61
CA MET A 1 23.17 67.50 -38.35
C MET A 1 22.30 66.29 -38.62
N LYS A 2 22.83 65.07 -38.51
CA LYS A 2 22.10 63.84 -38.68
C LYS A 2 21.69 63.34 -37.27
N LYS A 3 20.40 63.27 -36.99
CA LYS A 3 19.84 62.65 -35.76
C LYS A 3 19.79 61.13 -35.93
N ASN A 4 20.60 60.43 -35.17
CA ASN A 4 20.49 58.98 -35.03
C ASN A 4 19.35 58.64 -34.06
N LEU A 5 18.31 58.04 -34.56
CA LEU A 5 17.21 57.51 -33.76
C LEU A 5 17.61 56.09 -33.27
N LEU A 6 17.96 55.94 -32.01
CA LEU A 6 18.22 54.67 -31.36
C LEU A 6 16.88 53.98 -31.06
N LEU A 7 16.53 52.93 -31.78
CA LEU A 7 15.35 52.10 -31.55
C LEU A 7 15.73 51.02 -30.53
N CYS A 8 15.38 51.20 -29.23
CA CYS A 8 15.51 50.15 -28.22
C CYS A 8 14.39 49.11 -28.41
N PHE A 9 14.71 47.95 -28.96
CA PHE A 9 13.85 46.80 -28.93
C PHE A 9 13.89 46.18 -27.53
N ALA A 10 12.84 46.35 -26.72
CA ALA A 10 12.65 45.62 -25.48
C ALA A 10 12.15 44.21 -25.84
N ILE A 11 13.03 43.23 -25.81
CA ILE A 11 12.68 41.81 -25.90
C ILE A 11 12.04 41.43 -24.56
N PHE A 12 10.74 41.34 -24.50
CA PHE A 12 10.04 40.68 -23.40
C PHE A 12 10.27 39.16 -23.55
N ILE A 13 11.20 38.65 -22.77
CA ILE A 13 11.34 37.20 -22.57
C ILE A 13 10.18 36.76 -21.67
N TYR A 14 9.11 36.26 -22.28
CA TYR A 14 8.15 35.47 -21.56
C TYR A 14 8.86 34.17 -21.15
N ALA A 15 9.29 34.07 -19.90
CA ALA A 15 9.64 32.82 -19.28
C ALA A 15 8.33 32.03 -19.12
N THR A 16 7.94 31.30 -20.16
CA THR A 16 6.97 30.23 -19.99
C THR A 16 7.67 29.21 -19.06
N THR A 17 7.14 28.98 -17.88
CA THR A 17 7.49 27.83 -17.08
C THR A 17 7.09 26.61 -17.92
N ALA A 18 8.07 26.08 -18.65
CA ALA A 18 7.89 24.80 -19.34
C ALA A 18 7.70 23.78 -18.23
N ASN A 19 6.46 23.34 -17.97
CA ASN A 19 6.22 22.15 -17.19
C ASN A 19 6.91 21.01 -17.93
N SER A 20 8.04 20.55 -17.40
CA SER A 20 8.76 19.43 -17.98
C SER A 20 7.98 18.17 -17.70
N GLN A 21 7.77 17.40 -18.72
CA GLN A 21 7.23 16.05 -18.63
C GLN A 21 8.12 15.21 -17.70
N ILE A 22 7.51 14.58 -16.69
CA ILE A 22 8.27 13.73 -15.77
C ILE A 22 8.49 12.33 -16.34
N THR A 23 9.52 11.67 -15.83
CA THR A 23 9.77 10.24 -16.04
C THR A 23 9.67 9.55 -14.68
N ILE A 24 8.81 8.57 -14.59
CA ILE A 24 8.72 7.67 -13.45
C ILE A 24 9.70 6.53 -13.65
N THR A 25 10.47 6.21 -12.65
CA THR A 25 11.53 5.20 -12.68
C THR A 25 11.38 4.19 -11.55
N GLY A 26 12.21 3.17 -11.50
CA GLY A 26 12.23 2.23 -10.37
C GLY A 26 12.54 2.90 -9.02
N ALA A 27 13.21 4.06 -9.02
CA ALA A 27 13.45 4.83 -7.80
C ALA A 27 12.17 5.44 -7.19
N ASP A 28 11.12 5.60 -8.00
CA ASP A 28 9.84 6.15 -7.56
C ASP A 28 8.86 5.07 -7.08
N MET A 29 9.22 3.79 -7.25
CA MET A 29 8.43 2.66 -6.80
C MET A 29 8.48 2.51 -5.27
N PRO A 30 7.50 1.83 -4.65
CA PRO A 30 7.54 1.50 -3.23
C PRO A 30 8.84 0.81 -2.83
N GLN A 31 9.41 1.20 -1.70
CA GLN A 31 10.67 0.68 -1.17
C GLN A 31 10.49 0.17 0.26
N ALA A 32 11.36 -0.73 0.68
CA ALA A 32 11.36 -1.21 2.06
C ALA A 32 11.57 -0.06 3.06
N GLY A 33 10.81 -0.06 4.14
CA GLY A 33 10.81 0.99 5.15
C GLY A 33 9.84 2.14 4.85
N VAL A 34 9.25 2.19 3.65
CA VAL A 34 8.25 3.21 3.31
C VAL A 34 6.91 2.85 3.95
N SER A 35 6.33 3.81 4.63
CA SER A 35 4.97 3.75 5.16
C SER A 35 4.21 4.98 4.66
N VAL A 36 3.04 4.75 4.08
CA VAL A 36 2.20 5.83 3.57
C VAL A 36 0.83 5.79 4.24
N MET A 37 0.17 6.92 4.29
CA MET A 37 -1.25 7.00 4.59
C MET A 37 -1.98 7.27 3.29
N THR A 38 -2.99 6.48 2.98
CA THR A 38 -3.91 6.73 1.88
C THR A 38 -5.30 6.97 2.38
N ALA A 39 -6.08 7.71 1.64
CA ALA A 39 -7.47 7.99 1.91
C ALA A 39 -8.30 7.57 0.71
N THR A 40 -9.45 6.95 0.94
CA THR A 40 -10.35 6.47 -0.12
C THR A 40 -11.72 7.11 0.00
N ASP A 41 -12.16 7.73 -1.08
CA ASP A 41 -13.52 8.25 -1.25
C ASP A 41 -14.33 7.29 -2.13
N THR A 42 -15.44 6.78 -1.61
CA THR A 42 -16.33 5.83 -2.30
C THR A 42 -17.60 6.48 -2.81
N VAL A 43 -17.76 7.78 -2.67
CA VAL A 43 -19.00 8.52 -2.96
C VAL A 43 -18.83 9.52 -4.09
N ASN A 44 -17.73 10.27 -4.08
CA ASN A 44 -17.54 11.35 -5.03
C ASN A 44 -16.85 10.86 -6.31
N SER A 45 -17.27 11.43 -7.44
CA SER A 45 -16.58 11.21 -8.71
C SER A 45 -15.67 12.38 -9.05
N VAL A 46 -14.68 12.12 -9.90
CA VAL A 46 -13.70 13.09 -10.36
C VAL A 46 -13.74 13.21 -11.89
N ASN A 47 -13.31 14.33 -12.40
CA ASN A 47 -13.13 14.49 -13.84
C ASN A 47 -11.77 13.94 -14.27
N LEU A 48 -11.79 12.83 -14.99
CA LEU A 48 -10.58 12.18 -15.49
C LEU A 48 -9.90 12.95 -16.64
N GLY A 49 -10.66 13.78 -17.37
CA GLY A 49 -10.17 14.34 -18.61
C GLY A 49 -9.96 13.29 -19.71
N SER A 50 -9.50 13.72 -20.85
CA SER A 50 -9.16 12.84 -21.99
C SER A 50 -7.67 12.56 -22.06
N PRO A 51 -7.22 11.50 -22.75
CA PRO A 51 -5.82 11.31 -23.13
C PRO A 51 -5.29 12.56 -23.85
N SER A 52 -4.06 13.01 -23.52
CA SER A 52 -3.54 14.26 -24.07
C SER A 52 -2.02 14.34 -24.04
N ALA A 53 -1.44 14.76 -25.16
CA ALA A 53 -0.03 15.10 -25.25
C ALA A 53 0.29 16.46 -24.59
N SER A 54 -0.71 17.31 -24.40
CA SER A 54 -0.57 18.58 -23.69
C SER A 54 -0.77 18.40 -22.20
N SER A 55 -0.08 19.21 -21.40
CA SER A 55 -0.22 19.23 -19.95
C SER A 55 -1.68 19.43 -19.53
N GLN A 56 -2.13 18.60 -18.61
CA GLN A 56 -3.49 18.61 -18.04
C GLN A 56 -3.47 19.22 -16.62
N SER A 57 -4.64 19.59 -16.14
CA SER A 57 -4.83 19.97 -14.75
C SER A 57 -6.05 19.26 -14.18
N TRP A 58 -5.82 18.41 -13.20
CA TRP A 58 -6.88 17.68 -12.50
C TRP A 58 -7.12 18.28 -11.12
N ASN A 59 -8.38 18.45 -10.77
CA ASN A 59 -8.77 18.94 -9.47
C ASN A 59 -9.64 17.91 -8.74
N PHE A 60 -9.03 17.21 -7.78
CA PHE A 60 -9.66 16.22 -6.91
C PHE A 60 -9.80 16.74 -5.47
N SER A 61 -9.66 18.04 -5.24
CA SER A 61 -9.71 18.63 -3.90
C SER A 61 -11.05 18.46 -3.17
N SER A 62 -12.12 18.12 -3.89
CA SER A 62 -13.45 17.88 -3.32
C SER A 62 -13.64 16.46 -2.76
N LEU A 63 -12.66 15.56 -2.90
CA LEU A 63 -12.74 14.22 -2.34
C LEU A 63 -12.86 14.28 -0.82
N ASN A 64 -13.73 13.43 -0.28
CA ASN A 64 -13.96 13.30 1.16
C ASN A 64 -13.79 11.84 1.58
N PRO A 65 -12.79 11.51 2.40
CA PRO A 65 -12.44 10.13 2.64
C PRO A 65 -13.53 9.38 3.43
N SER A 66 -13.91 8.23 2.90
CA SER A 66 -14.77 7.25 3.58
C SER A 66 -13.97 6.43 4.59
N TYR A 67 -12.70 6.16 4.30
CA TYR A 67 -11.77 5.46 5.18
C TYR A 67 -10.30 5.73 4.81
N TYR A 68 -9.39 5.33 5.70
CA TYR A 68 -7.95 5.46 5.55
C TYR A 68 -7.28 4.09 5.59
N ASN A 69 -6.19 3.94 4.81
CA ASN A 69 -5.30 2.78 4.85
C ASN A 69 -3.87 3.24 5.17
N PHE A 70 -3.08 2.32 5.73
CA PHE A 70 -1.71 2.57 6.17
C PHE A 70 -0.77 1.48 5.67
N PRO A 71 -0.56 1.34 4.35
CA PRO A 71 0.35 0.36 3.82
C PRO A 71 1.78 0.64 4.29
N PHE A 72 2.43 -0.41 4.78
CA PHE A 72 3.83 -0.43 5.12
C PHE A 72 4.54 -1.48 4.27
N TYR A 73 5.64 -1.09 3.64
CA TYR A 73 6.45 -1.96 2.81
C TYR A 73 7.67 -2.45 3.59
N GLY A 74 7.64 -3.71 4.02
CA GLY A 74 8.77 -4.37 4.69
C GLY A 74 9.67 -5.12 3.71
N LEU A 75 10.86 -5.52 4.16
CA LEU A 75 11.76 -6.40 3.41
C LEU A 75 11.22 -7.83 3.39
N THR A 76 11.07 -8.46 2.23
CA THR A 76 10.63 -9.86 2.12
C THR A 76 11.45 -10.80 2.99
N SER A 77 12.77 -10.59 3.07
CA SER A 77 13.69 -11.43 3.86
C SER A 77 13.38 -11.47 5.37
N THR A 78 12.58 -10.53 5.88
CA THR A 78 12.18 -10.50 7.29
C THR A 78 10.90 -11.30 7.57
N THR A 79 10.22 -11.81 6.53
CA THR A 79 8.99 -12.60 6.70
C THR A 79 9.30 -14.09 6.91
N PRO A 80 8.44 -14.82 7.62
CA PRO A 80 8.62 -16.27 7.83
C PRO A 80 8.49 -17.09 6.52
N TYR A 81 7.95 -16.49 5.45
CA TYR A 81 7.69 -17.16 4.18
C TYR A 81 8.61 -16.70 3.04
N ALA A 82 9.69 -15.98 3.34
CA ALA A 82 10.61 -15.42 2.35
C ALA A 82 11.11 -16.46 1.34
N SER A 83 11.37 -17.70 1.79
CA SER A 83 11.87 -18.79 0.95
C SER A 83 10.88 -19.23 -0.14
N ALA A 84 9.59 -18.99 0.04
CA ALA A 84 8.56 -19.29 -0.97
C ALA A 84 8.40 -18.17 -2.01
N PHE A 85 8.84 -16.94 -1.70
CA PHE A 85 8.65 -15.74 -2.53
C PHE A 85 9.97 -15.11 -2.95
N LEU A 86 10.94 -15.92 -3.38
CA LEU A 86 12.31 -15.50 -3.73
C LEU A 86 12.39 -14.40 -4.81
N ALA A 87 11.38 -14.28 -5.67
CA ALA A 87 11.34 -13.27 -6.71
C ALA A 87 10.89 -11.89 -6.18
N SER A 88 10.44 -11.79 -4.93
CA SER A 88 10.04 -10.52 -4.30
C SER A 88 11.21 -9.87 -3.55
N ASN A 89 11.11 -8.57 -3.32
CA ASN A 89 12.05 -7.83 -2.48
C ASN A 89 11.37 -7.08 -1.34
N ILE A 90 10.08 -6.79 -1.49
CA ILE A 90 9.28 -6.14 -0.45
C ILE A 90 7.95 -6.88 -0.24
N TYR A 91 7.33 -6.65 0.91
CA TYR A 91 6.00 -7.16 1.25
C TYR A 91 5.14 -6.08 1.88
N THR A 92 3.83 -6.28 1.85
CA THR A 92 2.87 -5.62 2.73
C THR A 92 2.13 -6.68 3.54
N TYR A 93 1.73 -6.29 4.76
CA TYR A 93 0.93 -7.13 5.63
C TYR A 93 -0.36 -6.39 6.00
N GLY A 94 -1.49 -7.05 5.91
CA GLY A 94 -2.75 -6.38 6.20
C GLY A 94 -3.98 -7.28 6.10
N PRO A 95 -5.17 -6.72 6.33
CA PRO A 95 -6.43 -7.45 6.16
C PRO A 95 -6.61 -7.89 4.71
N ALA A 96 -7.29 -9.00 4.50
CA ALA A 96 -7.60 -9.54 3.16
C ALA A 96 -8.42 -8.58 2.27
N ALA A 97 -9.10 -7.59 2.87
CA ALA A 97 -9.73 -6.50 2.15
C ALA A 97 -8.74 -5.72 1.24
N PHE A 98 -7.44 -5.76 1.55
CA PHE A 98 -6.40 -5.22 0.69
C PHE A 98 -6.33 -5.94 -0.67
N TYR A 99 -6.62 -7.23 -0.71
CA TYR A 99 -6.71 -8.00 -1.95
C TYR A 99 -7.94 -7.61 -2.78
N SER A 100 -9.03 -7.23 -2.12
CA SER A 100 -10.25 -6.84 -2.82
C SER A 100 -10.13 -5.48 -3.50
N SER A 101 -9.35 -4.55 -2.96
CA SER A 101 -9.15 -3.23 -3.56
C SER A 101 -8.29 -3.29 -4.83
N LEU A 102 -7.28 -4.17 -4.88
CA LEU A 102 -6.44 -4.36 -6.06
C LEU A 102 -7.09 -5.23 -7.14
N TYR A 103 -7.95 -6.16 -6.76
CA TYR A 103 -8.50 -7.19 -7.65
C TYR A 103 -10.02 -7.12 -7.85
N GLY A 104 -10.70 -6.10 -7.35
CA GLY A 104 -12.16 -6.02 -7.38
C GLY A 104 -12.80 -6.82 -6.25
N ALA A 105 -13.67 -7.78 -6.48
CA ALA A 105 -14.21 -8.64 -5.44
C ALA A 105 -13.17 -9.67 -4.97
N ALA A 106 -13.12 -9.98 -3.67
CA ALA A 106 -12.32 -11.10 -3.18
C ALA A 106 -12.71 -12.38 -3.93
N PRO A 107 -11.74 -13.20 -4.41
CA PRO A 107 -12.06 -14.42 -5.13
C PRO A 107 -12.99 -15.32 -4.31
N VAL A 108 -13.92 -15.99 -4.99
CA VAL A 108 -14.73 -17.04 -4.35
C VAL A 108 -13.77 -18.07 -3.75
N GLY A 109 -13.80 -18.29 -2.45
CA GLY A 109 -12.84 -19.11 -1.71
C GLY A 109 -11.76 -18.34 -0.93
N SER A 110 -11.56 -17.05 -1.19
CA SER A 110 -10.66 -16.19 -0.38
C SER A 110 -11.34 -15.65 0.89
N GLN A 111 -12.57 -16.00 1.16
CA GLN A 111 -13.36 -15.52 2.31
C GLN A 111 -12.80 -15.90 3.69
N GLY A 112 -11.74 -16.72 3.73
CA GLY A 112 -11.01 -17.05 4.95
C GLY A 112 -9.69 -16.30 5.12
N LEU A 113 -9.36 -15.37 4.23
CA LEU A 113 -8.12 -14.57 4.28
C LEU A 113 -8.32 -13.34 5.16
N ASN A 114 -8.34 -13.52 6.48
CA ASN A 114 -8.56 -12.40 7.40
C ASN A 114 -7.35 -11.46 7.52
N LYS A 115 -6.14 -12.00 7.38
CA LYS A 115 -4.86 -11.27 7.33
C LYS A 115 -3.86 -12.05 6.50
N GLY A 116 -2.89 -11.37 5.91
CA GLY A 116 -1.85 -12.05 5.15
C GLY A 116 -0.79 -11.14 4.58
N TYR A 117 0.18 -11.78 3.96
CA TYR A 117 1.29 -11.15 3.30
C TYR A 117 1.02 -11.06 1.80
N MET A 118 1.27 -9.90 1.21
CA MET A 118 1.40 -9.73 -0.22
C MET A 118 2.86 -9.41 -0.55
N TYR A 119 3.41 -10.12 -1.52
CA TYR A 119 4.80 -10.06 -1.91
C TYR A 119 4.93 -9.36 -3.26
N TRP A 120 5.82 -8.37 -3.31
CA TRP A 120 6.01 -7.50 -4.45
C TRP A 120 7.45 -7.57 -4.96
N LYS A 121 7.60 -7.36 -6.25
CA LYS A 121 8.86 -7.03 -6.88
C LYS A 121 8.81 -5.57 -7.29
N SER A 122 9.58 -4.75 -6.60
CA SER A 122 9.77 -3.33 -6.87
C SER A 122 11.19 -3.13 -7.40
N ASP A 123 11.32 -2.77 -8.66
CA ASP A 123 12.63 -2.57 -9.30
C ASP A 123 12.53 -1.61 -10.51
N ASN A 124 13.58 -1.57 -11.35
CA ASN A 124 13.65 -0.69 -12.52
C ASN A 124 12.62 -1.04 -13.63
N THR A 125 11.92 -2.16 -13.51
CA THR A 125 10.86 -2.53 -14.47
C THR A 125 9.46 -2.15 -13.96
N GLY A 126 9.37 -1.64 -12.72
CA GLY A 126 8.14 -1.20 -12.09
C GLY A 126 7.77 -1.97 -10.84
N LEU A 127 6.48 -2.00 -10.53
CA LEU A 127 5.92 -2.71 -9.40
C LEU A 127 5.11 -3.93 -9.88
N ASN A 128 5.53 -5.11 -9.44
CA ASN A 128 4.88 -6.36 -9.82
C ASN A 128 4.41 -7.13 -8.57
N VAL A 129 3.26 -7.78 -8.66
CA VAL A 129 2.82 -8.78 -7.67
C VAL A 129 3.56 -10.09 -7.94
N VAL A 130 4.17 -10.65 -6.91
CA VAL A 130 4.86 -11.95 -6.96
C VAL A 130 3.96 -13.07 -6.44
N GLY A 131 3.11 -12.72 -5.49
CA GLY A 131 2.17 -13.66 -4.89
C GLY A 131 1.74 -13.23 -3.51
N PHE A 132 1.02 -14.11 -2.83
CA PHE A 132 0.46 -13.82 -1.52
C PHE A 132 0.34 -15.08 -0.66
N ARG A 133 0.21 -14.88 0.65
CA ARG A 133 -0.07 -15.94 1.62
C ARG A 133 -0.97 -15.40 2.73
N ALA A 134 -2.02 -16.14 3.03
CA ALA A 134 -2.81 -15.89 4.23
C ALA A 134 -2.01 -16.32 5.47
N ASP A 135 -2.11 -15.54 6.54
CA ASP A 135 -1.50 -15.81 7.85
C ASP A 135 -2.50 -16.46 8.81
N SER A 136 -3.78 -16.35 8.51
CA SER A 136 -4.88 -16.92 9.26
C SER A 136 -6.00 -17.40 8.35
N GLY A 137 -6.85 -18.28 8.88
CA GLY A 137 -7.98 -18.86 8.14
C GLY A 137 -7.66 -20.15 7.43
N ALA A 138 -8.61 -20.64 6.64
CA ALA A 138 -8.59 -21.97 6.03
C ALA A 138 -7.42 -22.20 5.05
N TYR A 139 -6.88 -21.15 4.46
CA TYR A 139 -5.81 -21.22 3.44
C TYR A 139 -4.46 -20.69 3.94
N SER A 140 -4.25 -20.59 5.26
CA SER A 140 -3.02 -20.04 5.85
C SER A 140 -1.75 -20.86 5.58
N ASN A 141 -1.89 -22.10 5.14
CA ASN A 141 -0.78 -23.00 4.81
C ASN A 141 -0.39 -22.97 3.32
N ILE A 142 -1.05 -22.14 2.49
CA ILE A 142 -0.88 -22.14 1.04
C ILE A 142 -0.14 -20.91 0.58
N ASN A 143 1.00 -21.09 -0.11
CA ASN A 143 1.68 -20.04 -0.83
C ASN A 143 1.09 -19.91 -2.24
N VAL A 144 0.50 -18.77 -2.57
CA VAL A 144 -0.01 -18.50 -3.89
C VAL A 144 0.98 -17.64 -4.65
N LEU A 145 1.53 -18.19 -5.74
CA LEU A 145 2.49 -17.47 -6.59
C LEU A 145 1.78 -16.98 -7.85
N GLU A 146 2.08 -15.76 -8.24
CA GLU A 146 1.71 -15.23 -9.56
C GLU A 146 2.76 -15.62 -10.60
N ASN A 147 2.34 -16.41 -11.57
CA ASN A 147 3.20 -16.86 -12.66
C ASN A 147 2.41 -16.97 -13.98
N PRO A 148 2.66 -16.08 -14.95
CA PRO A 148 3.50 -14.87 -14.87
C PRO A 148 3.02 -13.86 -13.82
N LYS A 149 3.96 -13.00 -13.36
CA LYS A 149 3.67 -11.94 -12.38
C LYS A 149 2.73 -10.88 -12.95
N GLU A 150 1.92 -10.27 -12.10
CA GLU A 150 1.10 -9.14 -12.49
C GLU A 150 1.87 -7.83 -12.37
N LEU A 151 1.94 -7.07 -13.47
CA LEU A 151 2.45 -5.71 -13.49
C LEU A 151 1.35 -4.75 -13.01
N LEU A 152 1.67 -3.93 -12.00
CA LEU A 152 0.75 -2.89 -11.50
C LEU A 152 1.14 -1.50 -11.97
N ILE A 153 2.44 -1.19 -12.00
CA ILE A 153 2.98 0.10 -12.43
C ILE A 153 4.16 -0.20 -13.33
N GLY A 154 4.13 0.32 -14.54
CA GLY A 154 5.21 0.14 -15.50
C GLY A 154 6.35 1.16 -15.28
N ALA A 155 7.60 0.76 -15.42
CA ALA A 155 8.75 1.66 -15.39
C ALA A 155 9.88 1.18 -16.33
N PRO A 156 10.71 2.10 -16.89
CA PRO A 156 10.53 3.54 -16.83
C PRO A 156 9.35 4.00 -17.68
N ALA A 157 8.62 5.02 -17.21
CA ALA A 157 7.44 5.54 -17.86
C ALA A 157 7.50 7.06 -18.00
N THR A 158 7.22 7.54 -19.20
CA THR A 158 7.01 8.95 -19.54
C THR A 158 5.92 9.01 -20.61
N TYR A 159 5.33 10.17 -20.86
CA TYR A 159 4.35 10.28 -21.95
C TYR A 159 4.98 9.85 -23.28
N GLY A 160 4.29 8.97 -24.01
CA GLY A 160 4.81 8.38 -25.25
C GLY A 160 5.64 7.10 -25.06
N THR A 161 5.81 6.62 -23.82
CA THR A 161 6.35 5.26 -23.58
C THR A 161 5.47 4.21 -24.27
N PRO A 162 6.07 3.19 -24.91
CA PRO A 162 5.31 2.07 -25.46
C PRO A 162 4.38 1.44 -24.41
N VAL A 163 3.26 0.93 -24.89
CA VAL A 163 2.25 0.28 -24.05
C VAL A 163 2.86 -0.93 -23.35
N PHE A 164 2.65 -1.03 -22.02
CA PHE A 164 2.97 -2.24 -21.27
C PHE A 164 1.81 -3.23 -21.41
N ASN A 165 2.12 -4.42 -21.92
CA ASN A 165 1.16 -5.52 -21.98
C ASN A 165 1.60 -6.59 -20.98
N ASN A 166 0.69 -7.02 -20.14
CA ASN A 166 0.93 -8.02 -19.11
C ASN A 166 -0.17 -9.08 -19.10
N VAL A 167 0.23 -10.32 -18.94
CA VAL A 167 -0.67 -11.44 -18.62
C VAL A 167 -0.16 -12.04 -17.33
N SER A 168 -1.01 -12.13 -16.33
CA SER A 168 -0.69 -12.79 -15.08
C SER A 168 -1.64 -13.93 -14.78
N ARG A 169 -1.20 -14.84 -13.92
CA ARG A 169 -2.01 -15.99 -13.51
C ARG A 169 -1.57 -16.45 -12.12
N TRP A 170 -2.56 -16.73 -11.29
CA TRP A 170 -2.34 -17.49 -10.07
C TRP A 170 -3.42 -18.55 -9.91
N GLU A 171 -3.14 -19.55 -9.08
CA GLU A 171 -4.09 -20.62 -8.77
C GLU A 171 -4.05 -20.97 -7.28
N LEU A 172 -5.22 -21.35 -6.78
CA LEU A 172 -5.43 -21.77 -5.40
C LEU A 172 -6.05 -23.17 -5.41
N PRO A 173 -5.44 -24.18 -4.75
CA PRO A 173 -6.11 -25.47 -4.55
C PRO A 173 -7.36 -25.26 -3.69
N MET A 174 -8.48 -25.84 -4.14
CA MET A 174 -9.76 -25.73 -3.43
C MET A 174 -9.83 -26.64 -2.20
N ASN A 175 -8.95 -27.64 -2.13
CA ASN A 175 -8.79 -28.51 -0.96
C ASN A 175 -7.78 -27.89 0.00
N LEU A 176 -7.99 -28.05 1.30
CA LEU A 176 -7.08 -27.53 2.34
C LEU A 176 -5.71 -28.22 2.34
N ASN A 177 -5.61 -29.42 1.79
CA ASN A 177 -4.35 -30.12 1.59
C ASN A 177 -3.93 -30.01 0.10
N PRO A 178 -2.92 -29.20 -0.24
CA PRO A 178 -2.47 -29.05 -1.63
C PRO A 178 -2.00 -30.35 -2.28
N ALA A 179 -1.51 -31.32 -1.50
CA ALA A 179 -1.03 -32.59 -2.04
C ALA A 179 -2.17 -33.48 -2.58
N ASP A 180 -3.38 -33.32 -2.04
CA ASP A 180 -4.57 -34.07 -2.41
C ASP A 180 -5.55 -33.25 -3.26
N ALA A 181 -5.13 -32.04 -3.67
CA ALA A 181 -5.99 -31.15 -4.42
C ALA A 181 -6.26 -31.68 -5.83
N ASP A 182 -7.52 -31.90 -6.13
CA ASP A 182 -8.04 -32.29 -7.43
C ASP A 182 -8.79 -31.16 -8.15
N THR A 183 -9.09 -30.07 -7.44
CA THR A 183 -9.81 -28.91 -7.94
C THR A 183 -9.05 -27.64 -7.62
N PHE A 184 -8.92 -26.75 -8.62
CA PHE A 184 -8.18 -25.50 -8.52
C PHE A 184 -9.05 -24.32 -8.96
N TYR A 185 -9.03 -23.27 -8.17
CA TYR A 185 -9.50 -21.95 -8.55
C TYR A 185 -8.36 -21.20 -9.22
N VAL A 186 -8.62 -20.57 -10.36
CA VAL A 186 -7.60 -19.89 -11.16
C VAL A 186 -8.08 -18.49 -11.49
N VAL A 187 -7.20 -17.52 -11.29
CA VAL A 187 -7.40 -16.17 -11.78
C VAL A 187 -6.36 -15.86 -12.84
N ARG A 188 -6.84 -15.38 -13.97
CA ARG A 188 -6.00 -14.85 -15.05
C ARG A 188 -6.36 -13.40 -15.27
N SER A 189 -5.33 -12.53 -15.28
CA SER A 189 -5.48 -11.12 -15.62
C SER A 189 -4.76 -10.82 -16.93
N THR A 190 -5.42 -10.11 -17.82
CA THR A 190 -4.80 -9.55 -19.03
C THR A 190 -4.91 -8.03 -18.93
N LYS A 191 -3.77 -7.37 -18.95
CA LYS A 191 -3.66 -5.95 -18.63
C LYS A 191 -2.92 -5.21 -19.72
N THR A 192 -3.42 -4.02 -20.04
CA THR A 192 -2.78 -3.05 -20.91
C THR A 192 -2.63 -1.75 -20.14
N ILE A 193 -1.40 -1.26 -19.98
CA ILE A 193 -1.10 0.01 -19.30
C ILE A 193 -0.55 0.99 -20.32
N THR A 194 -1.20 2.14 -20.46
CA THR A 194 -0.83 3.21 -21.39
C THR A 194 -0.57 4.48 -20.61
N VAL A 195 0.59 5.11 -20.84
CA VAL A 195 0.84 6.47 -20.34
C VAL A 195 0.11 7.45 -21.26
N ASP A 196 -1.08 7.89 -20.83
CA ASP A 196 -2.02 8.57 -21.70
C ASP A 196 -2.14 10.08 -21.46
N ALA A 197 -1.62 10.58 -20.33
CA ALA A 197 -1.62 12.01 -20.02
C ALA A 197 -0.57 12.37 -18.96
N TRP A 198 -0.30 13.65 -18.81
CA TRP A 198 0.58 14.22 -17.81
C TRP A 198 0.13 15.65 -17.43
N GLY A 199 0.56 16.16 -16.29
CA GLY A 199 0.20 17.52 -15.88
C GLY A 199 0.27 17.74 -14.39
N SER A 200 -0.68 18.49 -13.83
CA SER A 200 -0.79 18.77 -12.40
C SER A 200 -2.05 18.15 -11.79
N LEU A 201 -1.95 17.72 -10.53
CA LEU A 201 -3.06 17.14 -9.77
C LEU A 201 -3.20 17.85 -8.42
N ILE A 202 -4.41 18.24 -8.07
CA ILE A 202 -4.77 18.74 -6.74
C ILE A 202 -5.61 17.67 -6.05
N THR A 203 -5.21 17.26 -4.85
CA THR A 203 -5.96 16.36 -3.97
C THR A 203 -6.27 17.08 -2.65
N PRO A 204 -7.10 16.54 -1.75
CA PRO A 204 -7.27 17.12 -0.41
C PRO A 204 -5.97 17.23 0.40
N PHE A 205 -4.99 16.37 0.13
CA PHE A 205 -3.68 16.42 0.78
C PHE A 205 -2.82 17.59 0.28
N GLY A 206 -2.88 17.92 -1.02
CA GLY A 206 -2.07 18.99 -1.59
C GLY A 206 -2.02 18.99 -3.11
N THR A 207 -1.11 19.82 -3.64
CA THR A 207 -0.90 19.98 -5.08
C THR A 207 0.37 19.27 -5.52
N PHE A 208 0.24 18.45 -6.56
CA PHE A 208 1.33 17.78 -7.25
C PHE A 208 1.51 18.45 -8.61
N PRO A 209 2.55 19.28 -8.79
CA PRO A 209 2.69 20.10 -10.01
C PRO A 209 3.02 19.29 -11.25
N ASN A 210 3.63 18.13 -11.07
CA ASN A 210 4.03 17.24 -12.15
C ASN A 210 3.61 15.81 -11.80
N VAL A 211 2.62 15.29 -12.52
CA VAL A 211 2.16 13.91 -12.42
C VAL A 211 2.10 13.27 -13.81
N LEU A 212 2.35 11.98 -13.85
CA LEU A 212 2.14 11.12 -15.01
C LEU A 212 0.89 10.29 -14.75
N ARG A 213 0.03 10.12 -15.77
CA ARG A 213 -1.13 9.23 -15.66
C ARG A 213 -0.91 7.97 -16.47
N GLU A 214 -0.98 6.83 -15.80
CA GLU A 214 -1.15 5.53 -16.42
C GLU A 214 -2.64 5.17 -16.47
N HIS A 215 -3.13 4.82 -17.65
CA HIS A 215 -4.45 4.23 -17.84
C HIS A 215 -4.29 2.73 -17.97
N GLU A 216 -4.81 2.00 -17.01
CA GLU A 216 -4.81 0.55 -16.96
C GLU A 216 -6.17 0.01 -17.41
N TYR A 217 -6.18 -0.77 -18.48
CA TYR A 217 -7.33 -1.57 -18.91
C TYR A 217 -7.06 -3.03 -18.57
N THR A 218 -7.91 -3.62 -17.72
CA THR A 218 -7.74 -4.97 -17.21
C THR A 218 -8.96 -5.84 -17.52
N ILE A 219 -8.71 -7.03 -18.07
CA ILE A 219 -9.68 -8.12 -18.16
C ILE A 219 -9.25 -9.21 -17.19
N LYS A 220 -10.08 -9.49 -16.20
CA LYS A 220 -9.86 -10.53 -15.19
C LYS A 220 -10.85 -11.67 -15.44
N VAL A 221 -10.34 -12.88 -15.50
CA VAL A 221 -11.12 -14.10 -15.69
C VAL A 221 -10.87 -15.04 -14.52
N ASP A 222 -11.92 -15.33 -13.79
CA ASP A 222 -11.92 -16.34 -12.74
C ASP A 222 -12.46 -17.64 -13.31
N SER A 223 -11.78 -18.73 -13.04
CA SER A 223 -12.13 -20.07 -13.54
C SER A 223 -11.80 -21.15 -12.53
N ALA A 224 -12.39 -22.30 -12.69
CA ALA A 224 -12.05 -23.49 -11.93
C ALA A 224 -11.76 -24.65 -12.88
N TYR A 225 -10.82 -25.52 -12.50
CA TYR A 225 -10.55 -26.76 -13.23
C TYR A 225 -10.29 -27.91 -12.26
N GLY A 226 -10.57 -29.12 -12.71
CA GLY A 226 -10.25 -30.34 -11.98
C GLY A 226 -9.02 -31.05 -12.54
N LYS A 227 -8.41 -31.93 -11.73
CA LYS A 227 -7.37 -32.87 -12.15
C LYS A 227 -7.79 -34.32 -11.83
N ILE A 228 -7.48 -35.25 -12.74
CA ILE A 228 -7.54 -36.70 -12.48
C ILE A 228 -6.12 -37.21 -12.75
N GLY A 229 -5.35 -37.40 -11.68
CA GLY A 229 -3.92 -37.67 -11.79
C GLY A 229 -3.19 -36.51 -12.45
N ALA A 230 -2.49 -36.77 -13.56
CA ALA A 230 -1.81 -35.75 -14.35
C ALA A 230 -2.70 -35.04 -15.38
N ILE A 231 -3.94 -35.47 -15.57
CA ILE A 231 -4.83 -34.94 -16.61
C ILE A 231 -5.66 -33.81 -16.06
N GLN A 232 -5.54 -32.63 -16.68
CA GLN A 232 -6.39 -31.48 -16.38
C GLN A 232 -7.72 -31.62 -17.13
N ILE A 233 -8.84 -31.53 -16.40
CA ILE A 233 -10.18 -31.41 -16.96
C ILE A 233 -10.40 -29.97 -17.44
N THR A 234 -11.21 -29.79 -18.48
CA THR A 234 -11.53 -28.46 -19.04
C THR A 234 -11.88 -27.43 -17.95
N ALA A 235 -11.25 -26.28 -18.01
CA ALA A 235 -11.54 -25.19 -17.10
C ALA A 235 -12.93 -24.61 -17.38
N LEU A 236 -13.68 -24.36 -16.31
CA LEU A 236 -14.97 -23.67 -16.35
C LEU A 236 -14.72 -22.19 -16.01
N GLU A 237 -15.07 -21.28 -16.92
CA GLU A 237 -15.10 -19.84 -16.60
C GLU A 237 -16.24 -19.56 -15.63
N LEU A 238 -15.92 -18.94 -14.48
CA LEU A 238 -16.88 -18.59 -13.43
C LEU A 238 -17.34 -17.15 -13.58
N THR A 239 -16.36 -16.23 -13.72
CA THR A 239 -16.62 -14.81 -13.90
C THR A 239 -15.64 -14.18 -14.88
N ARG A 240 -16.08 -13.11 -15.52
CA ARG A 240 -15.25 -12.21 -16.32
C ARG A 240 -15.57 -10.78 -15.95
N ASP A 241 -14.58 -10.07 -15.46
CA ASP A 241 -14.70 -8.65 -15.10
C ASP A 241 -13.74 -7.81 -15.94
N THR A 242 -14.10 -6.55 -16.14
CA THR A 242 -13.29 -5.59 -16.88
C THR A 242 -13.28 -4.28 -16.11
N ALA A 243 -12.11 -3.73 -15.92
CA ALA A 243 -11.90 -2.47 -15.22
C ALA A 243 -11.05 -1.50 -16.05
N ASN A 244 -11.30 -0.22 -15.84
CA ASN A 244 -10.45 0.89 -16.22
C ASN A 244 -9.94 1.55 -14.93
N ASN A 245 -8.64 1.56 -14.72
CA ASN A 245 -8.03 2.25 -13.60
C ASN A 245 -7.14 3.38 -14.12
N TYR A 246 -7.09 4.47 -13.37
CA TYR A 246 -6.25 5.61 -13.71
C TYR A 246 -5.32 5.88 -12.54
N ILE A 247 -4.02 5.67 -12.76
CA ILE A 247 -2.98 5.73 -11.74
C ILE A 247 -2.17 7.00 -11.98
N TYR A 248 -2.16 7.89 -11.00
CA TYR A 248 -1.40 9.15 -11.06
C TYR A 248 -0.13 8.99 -10.25
N LEU A 249 1.02 9.23 -10.89
CA LEU A 249 2.34 9.00 -10.33
C LEU A 249 3.12 10.32 -10.28
N ALA A 250 3.91 10.52 -9.22
CA ALA A 250 4.83 11.64 -9.07
C ALA A 250 6.19 11.13 -8.57
N ASN A 251 7.27 11.84 -8.94
CA ASN A 251 8.61 11.46 -8.50
C ASN A 251 8.75 11.59 -6.97
N GLY A 252 9.47 10.64 -6.37
CA GLY A 252 9.87 10.68 -4.96
C GLY A 252 8.75 10.43 -3.94
N ILE A 253 7.54 10.08 -4.38
CA ILE A 253 6.43 9.79 -3.47
C ILE A 253 6.42 8.31 -3.05
N HIS A 254 6.98 7.42 -3.86
CA HIS A 254 7.05 5.96 -3.64
C HIS A 254 5.68 5.27 -3.50
N TYR A 255 4.62 5.95 -3.93
CA TYR A 255 3.24 5.48 -3.98
C TYR A 255 2.46 6.30 -5.01
N PRO A 256 1.41 5.77 -5.64
CA PRO A 256 0.54 6.58 -6.47
C PRO A 256 -0.05 7.78 -5.71
N VAL A 257 -0.02 8.96 -6.31
CA VAL A 257 -0.64 10.15 -5.70
C VAL A 257 -2.17 10.11 -5.77
N ALA A 258 -2.72 9.37 -6.75
CA ALA A 258 -4.12 8.96 -6.78
C ALA A 258 -4.28 7.70 -7.63
N ILE A 259 -5.29 6.90 -7.30
CA ILE A 259 -5.78 5.77 -8.09
C ILE A 259 -7.29 5.93 -8.21
N VAL A 260 -7.79 6.00 -9.44
CA VAL A 260 -9.23 6.03 -9.70
C VAL A 260 -9.64 4.67 -10.24
N HIS A 261 -10.47 3.96 -9.49
CA HIS A 261 -11.03 2.69 -9.90
C HIS A 261 -12.34 2.90 -10.62
N ALA A 262 -12.43 2.43 -11.85
CA ALA A 262 -13.64 2.53 -12.66
C ALA A 262 -13.99 1.20 -13.33
N ASN A 263 -15.25 1.02 -13.65
CA ASN A 263 -15.70 -0.14 -14.40
C ASN A 263 -15.41 0.03 -15.92
N LYS A 264 -15.76 -0.97 -16.71
CA LYS A 264 -15.56 -0.98 -18.17
C LYS A 264 -16.19 0.24 -18.91
N ASN A 265 -17.18 0.89 -18.31
CA ASN A 265 -17.87 2.05 -18.88
C ASN A 265 -17.34 3.38 -18.30
N ASN A 266 -16.18 3.37 -17.61
CA ASN A 266 -15.60 4.51 -16.91
C ASN A 266 -16.49 5.11 -15.80
N VAL A 267 -17.41 4.31 -15.26
CA VAL A 267 -18.14 4.70 -14.05
C VAL A 267 -17.21 4.49 -12.86
N ILE A 268 -16.86 5.57 -12.18
CA ILE A 268 -15.96 5.58 -11.04
C ILE A 268 -16.63 4.85 -9.87
N LYS A 269 -15.90 3.92 -9.25
CA LYS A 269 -16.32 3.16 -8.07
C LYS A 269 -15.79 3.82 -6.80
N ASP A 270 -14.52 4.20 -6.82
CA ASP A 270 -13.83 4.87 -5.71
C ASP A 270 -12.59 5.59 -6.22
N VAL A 271 -12.06 6.47 -5.38
CA VAL A 271 -10.81 7.19 -5.61
C VAL A 271 -9.95 7.06 -4.37
N GLU A 272 -8.84 6.35 -4.49
CA GLU A 272 -7.79 6.33 -3.48
C GLU A 272 -6.80 7.46 -3.76
N TYR A 273 -6.34 8.17 -2.73
CA TYR A 273 -5.31 9.20 -2.89
C TYR A 273 -4.30 9.19 -1.73
N TYR A 274 -3.07 9.55 -2.07
CA TYR A 274 -1.99 9.73 -1.10
C TYR A 274 -2.35 10.85 -0.11
N ASN A 275 -2.23 10.56 1.18
CA ASN A 275 -2.55 11.47 2.28
C ASN A 275 -1.37 11.65 3.26
N GLY A 276 -0.15 11.47 2.75
CA GLY A 276 1.08 11.72 3.51
C GLY A 276 1.88 10.47 3.85
N VAL A 277 3.03 10.69 4.42
CA VAL A 277 3.84 9.62 5.02
C VAL A 277 3.24 9.31 6.38
N TYR A 278 2.92 8.05 6.61
CA TYR A 278 2.59 7.60 7.96
C TYR A 278 3.88 7.47 8.76
N VAL A 279 4.18 8.49 9.55
CA VAL A 279 5.26 8.43 10.56
C VAL A 279 4.68 7.73 11.81
N GLY A 280 4.00 6.62 11.60
CA GLY A 280 3.69 5.68 12.65
C GLY A 280 4.98 4.98 13.00
N VAL A 281 5.37 4.98 14.24
CA VAL A 281 6.37 4.06 14.74
C VAL A 281 5.82 2.69 14.37
N ASN A 282 6.55 1.92 13.54
CA ASN A 282 6.14 0.54 13.26
C ASN A 282 5.97 -0.16 14.59
N GLU A 283 4.72 -0.36 14.99
CA GLU A 283 4.43 -1.45 15.88
C GLU A 283 4.78 -2.71 15.07
N LEU A 284 5.99 -3.22 15.26
CA LEU A 284 6.14 -4.66 15.24
C LEU A 284 5.31 -5.11 16.44
N VAL A 285 4.00 -5.23 16.20
CA VAL A 285 3.13 -5.93 17.13
C VAL A 285 3.74 -7.32 17.14
N ALA A 286 4.37 -7.65 18.23
CA ALA A 286 4.62 -9.04 18.55
C ALA A 286 3.23 -9.68 18.56
N ASP A 287 2.80 -10.26 17.46
CA ASP A 287 1.42 -10.68 17.14
C ASP A 287 0.85 -11.69 18.16
N ASN A 288 1.64 -12.05 19.16
CA ASN A 288 1.32 -12.99 20.22
C ASN A 288 1.44 -12.45 21.64
N ILE A 289 1.73 -11.14 21.83
CA ILE A 289 1.83 -10.58 23.20
C ILE A 289 0.65 -9.65 23.45
N ASN A 290 -0.36 -10.17 24.11
CA ASN A 290 -1.57 -9.42 24.48
C ASN A 290 -1.33 -8.68 25.80
N ILE A 291 -0.92 -7.39 25.71
CA ILE A 291 -0.81 -6.51 26.86
C ILE A 291 -2.03 -5.63 27.01
N SER A 292 -2.30 -5.22 28.24
CA SER A 292 -3.25 -4.17 28.52
C SER A 292 -2.58 -3.11 29.39
N VAL A 293 -2.84 -1.83 29.11
CA VAL A 293 -2.34 -0.73 29.92
C VAL A 293 -3.54 0.05 30.45
N TYR A 294 -3.71 0.05 31.77
CA TYR A 294 -4.84 0.73 32.42
C TYR A 294 -4.50 1.27 33.81
N PRO A 295 -5.23 2.30 34.32
CA PRO A 295 -6.15 3.13 33.55
C PRO A 295 -5.40 3.93 32.48
N ASN A 296 -6.02 4.19 31.34
CA ASN A 296 -5.50 5.07 30.30
C ASN A 296 -6.70 5.71 29.58
N PRO A 297 -7.00 7.00 29.82
CA PRO A 297 -6.23 8.02 30.55
C PRO A 297 -6.07 7.79 32.08
N SER A 298 -5.08 8.46 32.68
CA SER A 298 -4.72 8.35 34.10
C SER A 298 -4.13 9.66 34.63
N ASN A 299 -4.19 9.85 35.96
CA ASN A 299 -3.53 10.95 36.65
C ASN A 299 -1.98 10.79 36.76
N GLY A 300 -1.42 9.75 36.12
CA GLY A 300 0.02 9.51 36.09
C GLY A 300 0.46 8.15 36.57
N GLN A 301 -0.49 7.28 36.97
CA GLN A 301 -0.19 5.90 37.30
C GLN A 301 -0.90 4.95 36.32
N PHE A 302 -0.13 4.03 35.73
CA PHE A 302 -0.58 3.05 34.75
C PHE A 302 -0.08 1.67 35.16
N ASN A 303 -0.87 0.63 34.88
CA ASN A 303 -0.43 -0.76 35.03
C ASN A 303 -0.27 -1.39 33.65
N ILE A 304 0.92 -1.90 33.37
CA ILE A 304 1.14 -2.84 32.27
C ILE A 304 0.69 -4.21 32.77
N VAL A 305 -0.24 -4.84 32.07
CA VAL A 305 -0.71 -6.19 32.38
C VAL A 305 -0.33 -7.16 31.29
N ASP A 306 0.55 -8.08 31.61
CA ASP A 306 0.99 -9.19 30.76
C ASP A 306 0.15 -10.44 31.06
N LYS A 307 -0.94 -10.63 30.31
CA LYS A 307 -1.83 -11.78 30.51
C LYS A 307 -1.19 -13.14 30.20
N GLN A 308 -0.14 -13.14 29.40
CA GLN A 308 0.48 -14.35 28.88
C GLN A 308 1.84 -14.65 29.52
N ASN A 309 2.33 -13.78 30.38
CA ASN A 309 3.66 -13.87 31.02
C ASN A 309 4.83 -13.94 30.04
N LYS A 310 4.71 -13.19 28.93
CA LYS A 310 5.73 -13.13 27.86
C LYS A 310 6.69 -11.95 27.98
N LEU A 311 6.40 -10.99 28.87
CA LEU A 311 7.22 -9.78 29.05
C LEU A 311 8.25 -9.89 30.19
N MET A 312 8.35 -11.03 30.84
CA MET A 312 9.35 -11.20 31.92
C MET A 312 10.76 -10.85 31.44
N ASN A 313 11.41 -9.94 32.16
CA ASN A 313 12.71 -9.34 31.86
C ASN A 313 12.76 -8.42 30.63
N ALA A 314 11.64 -8.13 29.96
CA ALA A 314 11.58 -7.10 28.94
C ALA A 314 11.87 -5.72 29.57
N THR A 315 12.54 -4.84 28.83
CA THR A 315 12.75 -3.44 29.25
C THR A 315 11.67 -2.55 28.65
N PHE A 316 11.24 -1.54 29.41
CA PHE A 316 10.37 -0.52 28.87
C PHE A 316 10.95 0.87 29.03
N GLN A 317 10.58 1.75 28.10
CA GLN A 317 10.92 3.18 28.12
C GLN A 317 9.64 4.00 27.98
N ILE A 318 9.55 5.09 28.72
CA ILE A 318 8.50 6.11 28.56
C ILE A 318 9.13 7.34 27.99
N ILE A 319 8.59 7.82 26.89
CA ILE A 319 9.13 8.91 26.08
C ILE A 319 8.11 10.03 26.01
N ASN A 320 8.52 11.27 26.21
CA ASN A 320 7.66 12.43 26.03
C ASN A 320 7.55 12.83 24.56
N MET A 321 6.70 13.82 24.26
CA MET A 321 6.48 14.29 22.87
C MET A 321 7.70 14.99 22.25
N LEU A 322 8.74 15.31 23.03
CA LEU A 322 10.01 15.85 22.55
C LEU A 322 11.04 14.76 22.21
N GLY A 323 10.69 13.48 22.46
CA GLY A 323 11.59 12.35 22.24
C GLY A 323 12.51 12.03 23.42
N GLU A 324 12.35 12.69 24.57
CA GLU A 324 13.17 12.43 25.76
C GLU A 324 12.64 11.20 26.50
N VAL A 325 13.53 10.29 26.87
CA VAL A 325 13.21 9.15 27.74
C VAL A 325 13.08 9.68 29.18
N ILE A 326 11.85 9.70 29.69
CA ILE A 326 11.56 10.19 31.06
C ILE A 326 11.62 9.07 32.11
N ARG A 327 11.52 7.82 31.68
CA ARG A 327 11.65 6.64 32.53
C ARG A 327 12.08 5.43 31.69
N GLU A 328 12.96 4.61 32.28
CA GLU A 328 13.33 3.30 31.77
C GLU A 328 13.36 2.33 32.96
N ASP A 329 12.83 1.11 32.76
CA ASP A 329 12.77 0.07 33.80
C ASP A 329 12.52 -1.31 33.17
N LYS A 330 12.49 -2.36 34.00
CA LYS A 330 12.23 -3.74 33.56
C LYS A 330 10.84 -4.21 34.01
N ILE A 331 10.26 -5.08 33.22
CA ILE A 331 9.03 -5.80 33.56
C ILE A 331 9.42 -7.08 34.28
N ASN A 332 9.19 -7.12 35.60
CA ASN A 332 9.57 -8.24 36.45
C ASN A 332 8.36 -9.05 36.94
N ASP A 333 7.15 -8.54 36.70
CA ASP A 333 5.90 -9.12 37.18
C ASP A 333 4.80 -9.07 36.10
N LYS A 334 3.77 -9.90 36.26
CA LYS A 334 2.57 -9.88 35.39
C LYS A 334 1.84 -8.55 35.38
N ILE A 335 1.99 -7.77 36.45
CA ILE A 335 1.44 -6.42 36.56
C ILE A 335 2.59 -5.51 36.99
N THR A 336 2.99 -4.61 36.11
CA THR A 336 4.06 -3.64 36.38
C THR A 336 3.50 -2.24 36.47
N LEU A 337 3.70 -1.58 37.61
CA LEU A 337 3.22 -0.22 37.84
C LEU A 337 4.20 0.80 37.20
N ILE A 338 3.67 1.64 36.35
CA ILE A 338 4.31 2.83 35.82
C ILE A 338 3.82 4.02 36.65
N ASP A 339 4.75 4.79 37.20
CA ASP A 339 4.45 6.04 37.87
C ASP A 339 5.20 7.20 37.19
N ILE A 340 4.43 8.14 36.65
CA ILE A 340 4.90 9.41 36.04
C ILE A 340 4.15 10.61 36.67
N ASN A 341 3.76 10.53 37.93
CA ASN A 341 3.03 11.58 38.62
C ASN A 341 3.74 12.93 38.60
N ASN A 342 5.08 12.92 38.58
CA ASN A 342 5.94 14.09 38.54
C ASN A 342 6.06 14.75 37.14
N GLN A 343 5.48 14.13 36.11
CA GLN A 343 5.52 14.65 34.76
C GLN A 343 4.33 15.56 34.45
N ALA A 344 4.43 16.40 33.41
CA ALA A 344 3.33 17.26 32.96
C ALA A 344 2.15 16.43 32.43
N LYS A 345 0.95 17.03 32.42
CA LYS A 345 -0.19 16.48 31.68
C LYS A 345 0.13 16.42 30.19
N GLY A 346 -0.29 15.36 29.55
CA GLY A 346 -0.01 15.21 28.12
C GLY A 346 0.04 13.76 27.64
N ILE A 347 0.53 13.60 26.42
CA ILE A 347 0.70 12.30 25.77
C ILE A 347 2.15 11.83 25.95
N TYR A 348 2.32 10.56 26.27
CA TYR A 348 3.58 9.86 26.39
C TYR A 348 3.56 8.58 25.56
N LEU A 349 4.70 8.13 25.11
CA LEU A 349 4.86 6.88 24.39
C LEU A 349 5.54 5.85 25.31
N LEU A 350 4.90 4.72 25.51
CA LEU A 350 5.47 3.56 26.17
C LEU A 350 6.04 2.61 25.12
N ASN A 351 7.35 2.36 25.16
CA ASN A 351 8.03 1.36 24.35
C ASN A 351 8.42 0.18 25.25
N ILE A 352 8.07 -1.06 24.87
CA ILE A 352 8.47 -2.28 25.58
C ILE A 352 9.32 -3.10 24.60
N ASN A 353 10.60 -3.27 24.91
CA ASN A 353 11.53 -4.07 24.12
C ASN A 353 11.46 -5.54 24.56
N THR A 354 11.06 -6.41 23.66
CA THR A 354 10.98 -7.86 23.88
C THR A 354 11.92 -8.60 22.95
N SER A 355 12.12 -9.88 23.16
CA SER A 355 12.89 -10.75 22.23
C SER A 355 12.20 -10.92 20.87
N GLU A 356 10.89 -10.66 20.78
CA GLU A 356 10.08 -10.80 19.57
C GLU A 356 9.86 -9.45 18.84
N GLY A 357 10.34 -8.33 19.42
CA GLY A 357 10.19 -6.98 18.85
C GLY A 357 9.84 -5.94 19.90
N VAL A 358 9.47 -4.75 19.44
CA VAL A 358 9.12 -3.60 20.30
C VAL A 358 7.61 -3.40 20.30
N ILE A 359 7.00 -3.43 21.50
CA ILE A 359 5.60 -3.07 21.69
C ILE A 359 5.53 -1.59 22.04
N LYS A 360 4.64 -0.87 21.39
CA LYS A 360 4.46 0.57 21.64
C LYS A 360 3.00 0.86 21.96
N THR A 361 2.77 1.69 22.95
CA THR A 361 1.43 2.15 23.29
C THR A 361 1.44 3.60 23.78
N LYS A 362 0.35 4.30 23.55
CA LYS A 362 0.16 5.67 23.97
C LYS A 362 -0.36 5.70 25.41
N LEU A 363 0.27 6.52 26.27
CA LEU A 363 -0.22 6.86 27.62
C LEU A 363 -0.79 8.28 27.59
N ILE A 364 -1.94 8.48 28.20
CA ILE A 364 -2.58 9.81 28.33
C ILE A 364 -2.60 10.16 29.82
N LYS A 365 -1.84 11.18 30.21
CA LYS A 365 -1.85 11.74 31.54
C LYS A 365 -2.76 12.97 31.61
N GLU A 366 -3.76 12.94 32.50
CA GLU A 366 -4.72 14.03 32.76
C GLU A 366 -4.37 14.85 33.99
#